data_0f2045ba0af67451cdd57b4aed4cd68a
#
_entry.id   0f2045ba0af67451cdd57b4aed4cd68a
#
_cell.length_a   1.000
_cell.length_b   1.000
_cell.length_c   1.000
_cell.angle_alpha   90.00
_cell.angle_beta   90.00
_cell.angle_gamma   90.00
#
_symmetry.space_group_name_H-M   'P 1'
#
loop_
_entity.id
_entity.type
_entity.pdbx_description
1 polymer ?
#
loop_
_entity_poly.entity_id
_entity_poly.type
_entity_poly.pdbx_seq_one_letter_code
_entity_poly.pdbx_strand_id
1 'polypeptide(L)'
;MTSDEFSALLQRLMAAAEAGDAQAFAACFTPDGIYHDYVYGDHTGRSEIAHMISDLFHRDAQDYRWEMFDPVCDGCIGYAWSLSCFISKVPEFAGRPVVIDGMSRFELKDGLISDYSESVNGGVAMAQLGVHPLRIEKVLQRWGKQLQERPATRAFLERPKRTKS
;
A
#
# COMPACT_ATOMS: atom_id res chain seq x y z
N MET A 1 -3.40 -10.29 18.59
CA MET A 1 -2.69 -9.00 18.69
C MET A 1 -3.60 -7.99 19.34
N THR A 2 -3.14 -7.24 20.33
CA THR A 2 -3.87 -6.12 20.93
C THR A 2 -3.73 -4.85 20.08
N SER A 3 -4.55 -3.83 20.35
CA SER A 3 -4.44 -2.53 19.65
C SER A 3 -3.08 -1.86 19.86
N ASP A 4 -2.51 -1.95 21.07
CA ASP A 4 -1.20 -1.37 21.38
C ASP A 4 -0.08 -2.10 20.63
N GLU A 5 -0.13 -3.44 20.55
CA GLU A 5 0.81 -4.25 19.79
C GLU A 5 0.72 -3.94 18.29
N PHE A 6 -0.49 -3.74 17.79
CA PHE A 6 -0.72 -3.35 16.38
C PHE A 6 -0.15 -1.96 16.11
N SER A 7 -0.42 -0.98 16.96
CA SER A 7 0.15 0.36 16.84
C SER A 7 1.68 0.35 16.86
N ALA A 8 2.29 -0.45 17.73
CA ALA A 8 3.74 -0.60 17.78
C ALA A 8 4.31 -1.29 16.53
N LEU A 9 3.58 -2.24 15.93
CA LEU A 9 3.97 -2.86 14.66
C LEU A 9 3.95 -1.83 13.53
N LEU A 10 2.89 -1.00 13.44
CA LEU A 10 2.79 0.05 12.42
C LEU A 10 3.89 1.10 12.57
N GLN A 11 4.24 1.51 13.79
CA GLN A 11 5.35 2.44 14.01
C GLN A 11 6.69 1.87 13.50
N ARG A 12 6.98 0.59 13.74
CA ARG A 12 8.18 -0.06 13.21
C ARG A 12 8.17 -0.13 11.69
N LEU A 13 7.01 -0.45 11.10
CA LEU A 13 6.82 -0.51 9.65
C LEU A 13 7.12 0.83 9.00
N MET A 14 6.50 1.91 9.51
CA MET A 14 6.67 3.28 8.99
C MET A 14 8.12 3.76 9.14
N ALA A 15 8.71 3.59 10.32
CA ALA A 15 10.10 4.00 10.57
C ALA A 15 11.10 3.29 9.63
N ALA A 16 10.89 1.98 9.39
CA ALA A 16 11.72 1.22 8.46
C ALA A 16 11.54 1.68 7.01
N ALA A 17 10.31 1.97 6.58
CA ALA A 17 10.03 2.51 5.25
C ALA A 17 10.70 3.87 5.02
N GLU A 18 10.58 4.80 5.97
CA GLU A 18 11.19 6.13 5.91
C GLU A 18 12.71 6.07 5.89
N ALA A 19 13.30 5.19 6.70
CA ALA A 19 14.75 4.99 6.76
C ALA A 19 15.32 4.25 5.54
N GLY A 20 14.49 3.61 4.72
CA GLY A 20 14.93 2.70 3.66
C GLY A 20 15.54 1.41 4.20
N ASP A 21 15.24 1.05 5.47
CA ASP A 21 15.69 -0.21 6.06
C ASP A 21 14.81 -1.36 5.58
N ALA A 22 15.18 -1.88 4.43
CA ALA A 22 14.44 -2.94 3.75
C ALA A 22 14.29 -4.22 4.60
N GLN A 23 15.32 -4.55 5.40
CA GLN A 23 15.29 -5.73 6.24
C GLN A 23 14.37 -5.55 7.45
N ALA A 24 14.43 -4.40 8.12
CA ALA A 24 13.54 -4.07 9.22
C ALA A 24 12.08 -3.99 8.74
N PHE A 25 11.84 -3.42 7.54
CA PHE A 25 10.52 -3.38 6.93
C PHE A 25 9.97 -4.79 6.67
N ALA A 26 10.73 -5.63 5.98
CA ALA A 26 10.34 -7.00 5.68
C ALA A 26 10.16 -7.86 6.94
N ALA A 27 10.90 -7.58 8.03
CA ALA A 27 10.74 -8.27 9.32
C ALA A 27 9.39 -8.01 9.98
N CYS A 28 8.65 -6.97 9.60
CA CYS A 28 7.28 -6.74 10.04
C CYS A 28 6.26 -7.72 9.42
N PHE A 29 6.65 -8.45 8.38
CA PHE A 29 5.82 -9.44 7.70
C PHE A 29 6.14 -10.87 8.14
N THR A 30 5.17 -11.78 7.95
CA THR A 30 5.44 -13.22 8.03
C THR A 30 6.44 -13.64 6.93
N PRO A 31 7.13 -14.79 7.06
CA PRO A 31 8.08 -15.23 6.02
C PRO A 31 7.50 -15.34 4.61
N ASP A 32 6.20 -15.64 4.53
CA ASP A 32 5.38 -15.81 3.32
C ASP A 32 4.39 -14.64 3.10
N GLY A 33 4.56 -13.53 3.82
CA GLY A 33 3.66 -12.38 3.76
C GLY A 33 3.59 -11.73 2.39
N ILE A 34 2.48 -11.06 2.12
CA ILE A 34 2.25 -10.41 0.82
C ILE A 34 2.05 -8.91 1.03
N TYR A 35 2.71 -8.12 0.20
CA TYR A 35 2.50 -6.68 0.06
C TYR A 35 1.91 -6.38 -1.33
N HIS A 36 0.67 -5.88 -1.37
CA HIS A 36 0.01 -5.49 -2.61
C HIS A 36 0.26 -4.01 -2.91
N ASP A 37 1.13 -3.74 -3.87
CA ASP A 37 1.45 -2.38 -4.30
C ASP A 37 0.71 -2.01 -5.60
N TYR A 38 0.18 -0.78 -5.66
CA TYR A 38 -0.57 -0.30 -6.81
C TYR A 38 0.28 -0.08 -8.06
N VAL A 39 1.54 0.27 -7.88
CA VAL A 39 2.45 0.68 -8.96
C VAL A 39 3.30 -0.50 -9.42
N TYR A 40 3.90 -1.20 -8.47
CA TYR A 40 4.88 -2.25 -8.72
C TYR A 40 4.29 -3.66 -8.69
N GLY A 41 3.04 -3.81 -8.20
CA GLY A 41 2.34 -5.10 -8.12
C GLY A 41 2.56 -5.82 -6.80
N ASP A 42 2.27 -7.12 -6.77
CA ASP A 42 2.35 -7.93 -5.57
C ASP A 42 3.79 -8.41 -5.31
N HIS A 43 4.21 -8.33 -4.04
CA HIS A 43 5.51 -8.81 -3.55
C HIS A 43 5.28 -9.87 -2.49
N THR A 44 5.70 -11.11 -2.74
CA THR A 44 5.45 -12.26 -1.87
C THR A 44 6.72 -12.70 -1.16
N GLY A 45 6.64 -12.76 0.16
CA GLY A 45 7.74 -13.14 1.03
C GLY A 45 8.71 -12.00 1.31
N ARG A 46 9.41 -12.12 2.44
CA ARG A 46 10.30 -11.07 2.96
C ARG A 46 11.37 -10.61 1.96
N SER A 47 11.87 -11.51 1.12
CA SER A 47 12.91 -11.16 0.14
C SER A 47 12.40 -10.19 -0.92
N GLU A 48 11.21 -10.44 -1.48
CA GLU A 48 10.61 -9.56 -2.48
C GLU A 48 10.13 -8.24 -1.86
N ILE A 49 9.59 -8.29 -0.62
CA ILE A 49 9.20 -7.08 0.13
C ILE A 49 10.42 -6.20 0.44
N ALA A 50 11.55 -6.80 0.85
CA ALA A 50 12.78 -6.05 1.06
C ALA A 50 13.30 -5.42 -0.24
N HIS A 51 13.31 -6.18 -1.35
CA HIS A 51 13.67 -5.68 -2.67
C HIS A 51 12.78 -4.50 -3.11
N MET A 52 11.47 -4.56 -2.85
CA MET A 52 10.56 -3.46 -3.15
C MET A 52 11.01 -2.15 -2.46
N ILE A 53 11.35 -2.21 -1.19
CA ILE A 53 11.81 -1.02 -0.43
C ILE A 53 13.14 -0.50 -0.97
N SER A 54 14.17 -1.35 -1.10
CA SER A 54 15.52 -0.91 -1.49
C SER A 54 15.63 -0.49 -2.96
N ASP A 55 15.07 -1.32 -3.86
CA ASP A 55 15.35 -1.23 -5.28
C ASP A 55 14.23 -0.59 -6.11
N LEU A 56 13.03 -0.40 -5.51
CA LEU A 56 11.93 0.28 -6.16
C LEU A 56 11.59 1.61 -5.47
N PHE A 57 11.15 1.58 -4.21
CA PHE A 57 10.70 2.79 -3.51
C PHE A 57 11.85 3.80 -3.38
N HIS A 58 12.96 3.44 -2.77
CA HIS A 58 14.09 4.33 -2.56
C HIS A 58 14.93 4.61 -3.82
N ARG A 59 14.73 3.84 -4.90
CA ARG A 59 15.21 4.19 -6.24
C ARG A 59 14.43 5.37 -6.82
N ASP A 60 13.10 5.33 -6.73
CA ASP A 60 12.20 6.22 -7.44
C ASP A 60 11.72 7.41 -6.60
N ALA A 61 11.95 7.39 -5.27
CA ALA A 61 11.56 8.41 -4.32
C ALA A 61 12.67 8.75 -3.31
N GLN A 62 12.61 9.96 -2.77
CA GLN A 62 13.42 10.44 -1.63
C GLN A 62 12.54 11.25 -0.67
N ASP A 63 13.06 11.55 0.52
CA ASP A 63 12.37 12.30 1.57
C ASP A 63 11.01 11.67 1.91
N TYR A 64 11.02 10.34 1.96
CA TYR A 64 9.83 9.54 2.19
C TYR A 64 9.36 9.70 3.64
N ARG A 65 8.08 10.00 3.83
CA ARG A 65 7.40 10.03 5.13
C ARG A 65 6.08 9.28 5.03
N TRP A 66 5.77 8.52 6.05
CA TRP A 66 4.55 7.73 6.12
C TRP A 66 3.99 7.75 7.52
N GLU A 67 2.73 8.09 7.65
CA GLU A 67 2.03 8.10 8.92
C GLU A 67 0.68 7.37 8.82
N MET A 68 0.34 6.64 9.88
CA MET A 68 -0.90 5.91 10.00
C MET A 68 -1.64 6.37 11.26
N PHE A 69 -2.89 6.79 11.05
CA PHE A 69 -3.76 7.37 12.07
C PHE A 69 -4.85 6.38 12.45
N ASP A 70 -5.32 6.50 13.67
CA ASP A 70 -6.49 5.79 14.22
C ASP A 70 -6.45 4.27 13.96
N PRO A 71 -5.33 3.59 14.26
CA PRO A 71 -5.20 2.17 14.00
C PRO A 71 -6.18 1.36 14.85
N VAL A 72 -6.95 0.48 14.21
CA VAL A 72 -7.86 -0.44 14.88
C VAL A 72 -7.61 -1.87 14.41
N CYS A 73 -7.68 -2.84 15.32
CA CYS A 73 -7.63 -4.25 14.96
C CYS A 73 -8.49 -5.12 15.87
N ASP A 74 -8.94 -6.26 15.35
CA ASP A 74 -9.65 -7.31 16.11
C ASP A 74 -8.74 -8.47 16.53
N GLY A 75 -7.44 -8.32 16.31
CA GLY A 75 -6.44 -9.35 16.55
C GLY A 75 -6.00 -10.12 15.31
N CYS A 76 -6.85 -10.17 14.28
CA CYS A 76 -6.59 -10.85 13.01
C CYS A 76 -6.58 -9.89 11.81
N ILE A 77 -7.45 -8.88 11.84
CA ILE A 77 -7.56 -7.86 10.80
C ILE A 77 -7.34 -6.50 11.44
N GLY A 78 -6.52 -5.67 10.79
CA GLY A 78 -6.28 -4.29 11.19
C GLY A 78 -6.55 -3.31 10.05
N TYR A 79 -6.88 -2.07 10.42
CA TYR A 79 -7.04 -0.93 9.52
C TYR A 79 -6.41 0.32 10.12
N ALA A 80 -5.89 1.18 9.24
CA ALA A 80 -5.43 2.49 9.62
C ALA A 80 -5.64 3.48 8.46
N TRP A 81 -5.97 4.74 8.77
CA TRP A 81 -5.88 5.82 7.82
C TRP A 81 -4.42 6.12 7.54
N SER A 82 -4.03 6.22 6.29
CA SER A 82 -2.64 6.36 5.87
C SER A 82 -2.43 7.67 5.12
N LEU A 83 -1.34 8.35 5.45
CA LEU A 83 -0.86 9.53 4.74
C LEU A 83 0.64 9.35 4.47
N SER A 84 1.04 9.42 3.23
CA SER A 84 2.44 9.34 2.83
C SER A 84 2.83 10.48 1.91
N CYS A 85 4.10 10.86 1.92
CA CYS A 85 4.64 11.81 0.96
C CYS A 85 6.08 11.46 0.59
N PHE A 86 6.49 11.90 -0.58
CA PHE A 86 7.85 11.75 -1.08
C PHE A 86 8.16 12.80 -2.16
N ILE A 87 9.43 12.95 -2.50
CA ILE A 87 9.89 13.69 -3.67
C ILE A 87 10.34 12.68 -4.73
N SER A 88 9.79 12.80 -5.94
CA SER A 88 10.11 11.89 -7.04
C SER A 88 11.55 12.03 -7.50
N LYS A 89 12.24 10.91 -7.70
CA LYS A 89 13.54 10.77 -8.35
C LYS A 89 13.43 10.26 -9.78
N VAL A 90 12.23 9.88 -10.22
CA VAL A 90 12.01 9.44 -11.60
C VAL A 90 12.39 10.58 -12.56
N PRO A 91 13.28 10.38 -13.55
CA PRO A 91 13.83 11.48 -14.36
C PRO A 91 12.78 12.40 -14.98
N GLU A 92 11.66 11.84 -15.47
CA GLU A 92 10.56 12.61 -16.07
C GLU A 92 9.85 13.51 -15.05
N PHE A 93 9.89 13.16 -13.75
CA PHE A 93 9.15 13.82 -12.68
C PHE A 93 10.06 14.27 -11.53
N ALA A 94 11.37 14.31 -11.73
CA ALA A 94 12.35 14.58 -10.69
C ALA A 94 12.08 15.90 -9.95
N GLY A 95 12.18 15.85 -8.61
CA GLY A 95 11.96 17.00 -7.74
C GLY A 95 10.50 17.33 -7.46
N ARG A 96 9.53 16.62 -8.02
CA ARG A 96 8.10 16.88 -7.77
C ARG A 96 7.66 16.22 -6.46
N PRO A 97 7.06 16.97 -5.52
CA PRO A 97 6.49 16.41 -4.31
C PRO A 97 5.16 15.71 -4.62
N VAL A 98 4.93 14.60 -3.93
CA VAL A 98 3.69 13.83 -3.99
C VAL A 98 3.19 13.58 -2.58
N VAL A 99 1.89 13.75 -2.36
CA VAL A 99 1.19 13.35 -1.13
C VAL A 99 0.10 12.36 -1.52
N ILE A 100 0.02 11.25 -0.79
CA ILE A 100 -0.95 10.20 -1.02
C ILE A 100 -1.68 9.94 0.28
N ASP A 101 -3.00 9.85 0.22
CA ASP A 101 -3.85 9.41 1.32
C ASP A 101 -4.59 8.12 0.95
N GLY A 102 -4.99 7.38 1.96
CA GLY A 102 -5.73 6.14 1.74
C GLY A 102 -6.07 5.38 3.01
N MET A 103 -6.64 4.21 2.81
CA MET A 103 -6.94 3.27 3.87
C MET A 103 -6.09 2.02 3.68
N SER A 104 -5.35 1.67 4.71
CA SER A 104 -4.54 0.45 4.76
C SER A 104 -5.29 -0.65 5.50
N ARG A 105 -5.23 -1.88 4.95
CA ARG A 105 -5.79 -3.09 5.52
C ARG A 105 -4.67 -4.11 5.74
N PHE A 106 -4.68 -4.73 6.91
CA PHE A 106 -3.69 -5.70 7.35
C PHE A 106 -4.38 -7.00 7.74
N GLU A 107 -3.93 -8.14 7.24
CA GLU A 107 -4.15 -9.43 7.87
C GLU A 107 -2.97 -9.73 8.78
N LEU A 108 -3.28 -10.19 9.99
CA LEU A 108 -2.30 -10.35 11.06
C LEU A 108 -2.21 -11.82 11.49
N LYS A 109 -0.99 -12.32 11.62
CA LYS A 109 -0.71 -13.69 12.05
C LYS A 109 0.56 -13.70 12.91
N ASP A 110 0.48 -14.31 14.08
CA ASP A 110 1.61 -14.47 15.00
C ASP A 110 2.36 -13.17 15.33
N GLY A 111 1.62 -12.06 15.45
CA GLY A 111 2.19 -10.75 15.75
C GLY A 111 2.84 -10.03 14.56
N LEU A 112 2.66 -10.52 13.34
CA LEU A 112 3.23 -10.00 12.10
C LEU A 112 2.15 -9.80 11.04
N ILE A 113 2.47 -9.06 9.97
CA ILE A 113 1.61 -8.85 8.82
C ILE A 113 1.72 -10.05 7.89
N SER A 114 0.60 -10.73 7.61
CA SER A 114 0.55 -11.81 6.62
C SER A 114 0.07 -11.33 5.26
N ASP A 115 -0.75 -10.27 5.22
CA ASP A 115 -1.22 -9.66 3.97
C ASP A 115 -1.43 -8.15 4.22
N TYR A 116 -0.87 -7.33 3.34
CA TYR A 116 -1.05 -5.89 3.35
C TYR A 116 -1.67 -5.45 2.03
N SER A 117 -2.74 -4.69 2.13
CA SER A 117 -3.36 -4.05 0.98
C SER A 117 -3.84 -2.63 1.34
N GLU A 118 -3.90 -1.77 0.35
CA GLU A 118 -4.35 -0.39 0.53
C GLU A 118 -5.34 0.04 -0.54
N SER A 119 -6.12 1.06 -0.21
CA SER A 119 -6.95 1.78 -1.16
C SER A 119 -6.51 3.23 -1.18
N VAL A 120 -5.79 3.61 -2.22
CA VAL A 120 -5.23 4.96 -2.40
C VAL A 120 -5.73 5.60 -3.68
N ASN A 121 -5.71 6.93 -3.73
CA ASN A 121 -6.05 7.68 -4.93
C ASN A 121 -4.82 7.89 -5.83
N GLY A 122 -4.40 6.84 -6.53
CA GLY A 122 -3.26 6.89 -7.44
C GLY A 122 -3.43 7.90 -8.60
N GLY A 123 -4.66 8.25 -8.96
CA GLY A 123 -4.94 9.30 -9.95
C GLY A 123 -4.47 10.67 -9.48
N VAL A 124 -4.71 10.99 -8.19
CA VAL A 124 -4.24 12.24 -7.56
C VAL A 124 -2.71 12.26 -7.51
N ALA A 125 -2.07 11.16 -7.15
CA ALA A 125 -0.60 11.07 -7.14
C ALA A 125 -0.01 11.33 -8.54
N MET A 126 -0.56 10.71 -9.58
CA MET A 126 -0.12 10.93 -10.95
C MET A 126 -0.35 12.38 -11.43
N ALA A 127 -1.44 13.03 -11.01
CA ALA A 127 -1.70 14.43 -11.33
C ALA A 127 -0.68 15.37 -10.66
N GLN A 128 -0.31 15.13 -9.39
CA GLN A 128 0.74 15.87 -8.69
C GLN A 128 2.11 15.71 -9.37
N LEU A 129 2.42 14.53 -9.88
CA LEU A 129 3.59 14.30 -10.73
C LEU A 129 3.51 15.01 -12.08
N GLY A 130 2.34 15.53 -12.48
CA GLY A 130 2.12 16.14 -13.78
C GLY A 130 2.18 15.15 -14.93
N VAL A 131 1.78 13.92 -14.68
CA VAL A 131 1.60 12.90 -15.74
C VAL A 131 0.56 13.38 -16.74
N HIS A 132 0.83 13.20 -18.02
CA HIS A 132 -0.09 13.62 -19.08
C HIS A 132 -1.47 12.97 -18.92
N PRO A 133 -2.60 13.71 -19.04
CA PRO A 133 -3.96 13.20 -18.77
C PRO A 133 -4.31 11.89 -19.49
N LEU A 134 -3.95 11.75 -20.77
CA LEU A 134 -4.18 10.51 -21.53
C LEU A 134 -3.42 9.30 -20.96
N ARG A 135 -2.26 9.52 -20.32
CA ARG A 135 -1.51 8.45 -19.67
C ARG A 135 -2.17 8.07 -18.35
N ILE A 136 -2.66 9.05 -17.58
CA ILE A 136 -3.45 8.81 -16.35
C ILE A 136 -4.69 7.98 -16.72
N GLU A 137 -5.45 8.37 -17.72
CA GLU A 137 -6.64 7.65 -18.18
C GLU A 137 -6.33 6.18 -18.48
N LYS A 138 -5.28 5.90 -19.26
CA LYS A 138 -4.88 4.52 -19.60
C LYS A 138 -4.52 3.69 -18.37
N VAL A 139 -3.83 4.29 -17.40
CA VAL A 139 -3.49 3.61 -16.15
C VAL A 139 -4.74 3.29 -15.34
N LEU A 140 -5.63 4.26 -15.17
CA LEU A 140 -6.89 4.07 -14.44
C LEU A 140 -7.81 3.04 -15.10
N GLN A 141 -7.89 3.01 -16.42
CA GLN A 141 -8.63 1.98 -17.16
C GLN A 141 -8.07 0.58 -16.90
N ARG A 142 -6.73 0.43 -16.90
CA ARG A 142 -6.07 -0.84 -16.57
C ARG A 142 -6.39 -1.27 -15.15
N TRP A 143 -6.27 -0.37 -14.16
CA TRP A 143 -6.59 -0.68 -12.77
C TRP A 143 -8.07 -1.01 -12.58
N GLY A 144 -8.97 -0.30 -13.27
CA GLY A 144 -10.39 -0.61 -13.28
C GLY A 144 -10.67 -2.02 -13.80
N LYS A 145 -10.00 -2.44 -14.86
CA LYS A 145 -10.10 -3.81 -15.37
C LYS A 145 -9.58 -4.84 -14.36
N GLN A 146 -8.40 -4.62 -13.79
CA GLN A 146 -7.82 -5.49 -12.76
C GLN A 146 -8.74 -5.62 -11.55
N LEU A 147 -9.36 -4.52 -11.09
CA LEU A 147 -10.34 -4.55 -10.00
C LEU A 147 -11.55 -5.43 -10.32
N GLN A 148 -12.08 -5.33 -11.54
CA GLN A 148 -13.23 -6.16 -11.98
C GLN A 148 -12.88 -7.65 -12.08
N GLU A 149 -11.62 -7.97 -12.37
CA GLU A 149 -11.13 -9.33 -12.53
C GLU A 149 -10.80 -10.03 -11.19
N ARG A 150 -10.71 -9.29 -10.10
CA ARG A 150 -10.44 -9.86 -8.75
C ARG A 150 -11.52 -10.88 -8.37
N PRO A 151 -11.16 -12.04 -7.80
CA PRO A 151 -12.15 -13.07 -7.41
C PRO A 151 -13.24 -12.52 -6.48
N ALA A 152 -12.87 -11.71 -5.49
CA ALA A 152 -13.83 -11.09 -4.57
C ALA A 152 -14.80 -10.14 -5.28
N THR A 153 -14.34 -9.38 -6.28
CA THR A 153 -15.19 -8.47 -7.06
C THR A 153 -16.17 -9.28 -7.93
N ARG A 154 -15.71 -10.33 -8.59
CA ARG A 154 -16.60 -11.22 -9.37
C ARG A 154 -17.68 -11.83 -8.50
N ALA A 155 -17.29 -12.42 -7.36
CA ALA A 155 -18.23 -12.99 -6.40
C ALA A 155 -19.23 -11.93 -5.86
N PHE A 156 -18.78 -10.70 -5.65
CA PHE A 156 -19.66 -9.60 -5.25
C PHE A 156 -20.68 -9.24 -6.34
N LEU A 157 -20.26 -9.15 -7.59
CA LEU A 157 -21.13 -8.80 -8.72
C LEU A 157 -22.18 -9.88 -9.03
N GLU A 158 -21.89 -11.14 -8.72
CA GLU A 158 -22.82 -12.28 -8.89
C GLU A 158 -23.88 -12.36 -7.79
N ARG A 159 -23.75 -11.59 -6.70
CA ARG A 159 -24.75 -11.61 -5.62
C ARG A 159 -26.10 -11.06 -6.09
N PRO A 160 -27.22 -11.70 -5.71
CA PRO A 160 -28.54 -11.14 -5.97
C PRO A 160 -28.68 -9.74 -5.36
N LYS A 161 -29.36 -8.85 -6.06
CA LYS A 161 -29.68 -7.53 -5.51
C LYS A 161 -30.49 -7.68 -4.23
N ARG A 162 -30.12 -6.96 -3.17
CA ARG A 162 -30.92 -6.90 -1.95
C ARG A 162 -32.30 -6.36 -2.31
N THR A 163 -33.35 -7.17 -2.10
CA THR A 163 -34.75 -6.69 -2.17
C THR A 163 -34.94 -5.64 -1.10
N LYS A 164 -35.45 -4.48 -1.49
CA LYS A 164 -35.87 -3.46 -0.52
C LYS A 164 -37.05 -4.06 0.26
N SER A 165 -36.85 -4.33 1.55
CA SER A 165 -37.96 -4.55 2.52
C SER A 165 -38.61 -3.23 2.83
#